data_82a300fa5a5c288be0d7f4a8c8dfbe4f
#
_entry.id   82a300fa5a5c288be0d7f4a8c8dfbe4f
#
_cell.length_a   1.000
_cell.length_b   1.000
_cell.length_c   1.000
_cell.angle_alpha   90.00
_cell.angle_beta   90.00
_cell.angle_gamma   90.00
#
_symmetry.space_group_name_H-M   'P 1'
#
loop_
_entity.id
_entity.type
_entity.pdbx_description
1 polymer ?
#
loop_
_entity_poly.entity_id
_entity_poly.type
_entity_poly.pdbx_seq_one_letter_code
_entity_poly.pdbx_strand_id
1 'polypeptide(L)'
;PAAAAKIQSLGAMNLAKTPIGASLLKVRDDLKGVQGPRLVVLVTDGEETCGGDPKAAIQALRAGGVDVRINIVGFAVDEVVLKETFRDWARLGNGGYFDAQNGEQLKGALRATLRPTYQVMVAGKVMATGTVNGDPIELPAGDYTVRVLGAQAKDIGKVTMEAGALRETNY
;
A
#
# COMPACT_ATOMS: atom_id res chain seq x y z
N PRO A 1 14.57 8.07 15.61
CA PRO A 1 14.39 8.81 16.86
C PRO A 1 13.34 9.93 16.73
N ALA A 2 13.40 10.80 15.67
CA ALA A 2 12.48 11.94 15.52
C ALA A 2 11.00 11.53 15.33
N ALA A 3 10.72 10.51 14.50
CA ALA A 3 9.36 10.02 14.26
C ALA A 3 8.75 9.41 15.55
N ALA A 4 9.51 8.63 16.29
CA ALA A 4 9.05 8.05 17.57
C ALA A 4 8.72 9.14 18.59
N ALA A 5 9.57 10.16 18.73
CA ALA A 5 9.31 11.29 19.63
C ALA A 5 8.05 12.06 19.23
N LYS A 6 7.83 12.25 17.90
CA LYS A 6 6.61 12.90 17.40
C LYS A 6 5.37 12.09 17.72
N ILE A 7 5.39 10.76 17.50
CA ILE A 7 4.26 9.88 17.82
C ILE A 7 3.95 9.92 19.33
N GLN A 8 4.98 9.87 20.18
CA GLN A 8 4.80 9.95 21.65
C GLN A 8 4.23 11.30 22.13
N SER A 9 4.41 12.36 21.35
CA SER A 9 3.85 13.68 21.65
C SER A 9 2.39 13.87 21.26
N LEU A 10 1.79 12.91 20.54
CA LEU A 10 0.40 12.97 20.14
C LEU A 10 -0.51 12.59 21.31
N GLY A 11 -1.56 13.37 21.54
CA GLY A 11 -2.62 13.07 22.50
C GLY A 11 -3.89 12.63 21.77
N ALA A 12 -4.59 11.64 22.32
CA ALA A 12 -5.91 11.28 21.83
C ALA A 12 -6.91 12.40 22.14
N MET A 13 -7.74 12.75 21.16
CA MET A 13 -8.81 13.73 21.30
C MET A 13 -10.17 13.04 21.18
N ASN A 14 -11.06 13.28 22.15
CA ASN A 14 -12.44 12.80 22.06
C ASN A 14 -13.20 13.55 20.96
N LEU A 15 -14.09 12.84 20.24
CA LEU A 15 -14.92 13.39 19.14
C LEU A 15 -14.10 13.95 17.98
N ALA A 16 -12.86 13.52 17.80
CA ALA A 16 -12.08 13.87 16.63
C ALA A 16 -12.71 13.26 15.37
N LYS A 17 -12.78 14.08 14.32
CA LYS A 17 -13.18 13.61 12.99
C LYS A 17 -12.00 13.02 12.24
N THR A 18 -12.29 12.19 11.25
CA THR A 18 -11.28 11.49 10.45
C THR A 18 -11.17 12.11 9.04
N PRO A 19 -10.31 13.12 8.82
CA PRO A 19 -10.19 13.82 7.54
C PRO A 19 -9.22 13.11 6.58
N ILE A 20 -9.51 11.87 6.17
CA ILE A 20 -8.62 11.05 5.35
C ILE A 20 -8.30 11.72 4.01
N GLY A 21 -9.34 12.20 3.31
CA GLY A 21 -9.17 12.86 2.00
C GLY A 21 -8.28 14.10 2.09
N ALA A 22 -8.56 14.97 3.08
CA ALA A 22 -7.75 16.18 3.30
C ALA A 22 -6.31 15.86 3.70
N SER A 23 -6.10 14.83 4.51
CA SER A 23 -4.76 14.36 4.92
C SER A 23 -3.96 13.84 3.74
N LEU A 24 -4.58 13.03 2.88
CA LEU A 24 -3.94 12.52 1.66
C LEU A 24 -3.57 13.65 0.69
N LEU A 25 -4.41 14.68 0.54
CA LEU A 25 -4.07 15.83 -0.29
C LEU A 25 -2.83 16.59 0.22
N LYS A 26 -2.63 16.68 1.53
CA LYS A 26 -1.42 17.29 2.11
C LYS A 26 -0.15 16.51 1.83
N VAL A 27 -0.22 15.19 1.71
CA VAL A 27 0.93 14.34 1.35
C VAL A 27 1.58 14.79 0.04
N ARG A 28 0.82 15.32 -0.91
CA ARG A 28 1.38 15.87 -2.15
C ARG A 28 2.39 16.98 -1.88
N ASP A 29 2.09 17.85 -0.95
CA ASP A 29 2.96 18.98 -0.61
C ASP A 29 4.18 18.50 0.21
N ASP A 30 3.97 17.54 1.11
CA ASP A 30 5.03 16.93 1.91
C ASP A 30 6.04 16.14 1.06
N LEU A 31 5.58 15.53 -0.04
CA LEU A 31 6.42 14.76 -0.95
C LEU A 31 6.99 15.59 -2.11
N LYS A 32 6.70 16.89 -2.17
CA LYS A 32 7.21 17.77 -3.21
C LYS A 32 8.73 17.84 -3.15
N GLY A 33 9.38 17.56 -4.28
CA GLY A 33 10.85 17.58 -4.41
C GLY A 33 11.56 16.33 -3.87
N VAL A 34 10.86 15.41 -3.22
CA VAL A 34 11.43 14.10 -2.83
C VAL A 34 11.70 13.28 -4.09
N GLN A 35 12.88 12.70 -4.21
CA GLN A 35 13.25 11.85 -5.34
C GLN A 35 13.10 10.36 -5.00
N GLY A 36 12.83 9.54 -6.01
CA GLY A 36 12.73 8.09 -5.89
C GLY A 36 11.34 7.60 -5.47
N PRO A 37 11.21 6.28 -5.24
CA PRO A 37 9.95 5.65 -4.83
C PRO A 37 9.45 6.19 -3.48
N ARG A 38 8.18 6.47 -3.38
CA ARG A 38 7.55 7.01 -2.17
C ARG A 38 6.51 6.05 -1.64
N LEU A 39 6.50 5.89 -0.32
CA LEU A 39 5.53 5.09 0.39
C LEU A 39 4.74 5.96 1.35
N VAL A 40 3.43 5.93 1.21
CA VAL A 40 2.49 6.47 2.20
C VAL A 40 1.85 5.30 2.93
N VAL A 41 1.83 5.35 4.24
CA VAL A 41 1.12 4.39 5.08
C VAL A 41 0.01 5.13 5.81
N LEU A 42 -1.23 4.88 5.40
CA LEU A 42 -2.42 5.35 6.11
C LEU A 42 -2.82 4.33 7.16
N VAL A 43 -2.89 4.74 8.41
CA VAL A 43 -3.44 3.93 9.51
C VAL A 43 -4.76 4.57 9.93
N THR A 44 -5.84 3.81 9.93
CA THR A 44 -7.16 4.31 10.29
C THR A 44 -7.98 3.22 10.98
N ASP A 45 -8.81 3.62 11.91
CA ASP A 45 -9.79 2.78 12.63
C ASP A 45 -11.23 3.02 12.16
N GLY A 46 -11.43 3.95 11.22
CA GLY A 46 -12.75 4.31 10.74
C GLY A 46 -12.76 4.98 9.37
N GLU A 47 -13.96 5.33 8.94
CA GLU A 47 -14.22 5.96 7.65
C GLU A 47 -13.89 7.46 7.63
N GLU A 48 -13.91 8.06 6.44
CA GLU A 48 -13.86 9.51 6.22
C GLU A 48 -15.09 10.19 6.86
N THR A 49 -14.90 11.12 7.77
CA THR A 49 -16.00 11.80 8.49
C THR A 49 -16.03 13.32 8.31
N CYS A 50 -15.18 13.86 7.45
CA CYS A 50 -15.08 15.31 7.19
C CYS A 50 -15.64 15.74 5.83
N GLY A 51 -16.30 14.81 5.12
CA GLY A 51 -16.83 15.06 3.78
C GLY A 51 -15.77 15.17 2.69
N GLY A 52 -14.56 14.67 2.96
CA GLY A 52 -13.50 14.53 1.96
C GLY A 52 -13.77 13.38 0.99
N ASP A 53 -13.03 13.36 -0.11
CA ASP A 53 -13.02 12.25 -1.07
C ASP A 53 -11.62 11.61 -1.10
N PRO A 54 -11.38 10.52 -0.30
CA PRO A 54 -10.12 9.83 -0.29
C PRO A 54 -9.74 9.23 -1.65
N LYS A 55 -10.71 8.76 -2.43
CA LYS A 55 -10.48 8.21 -3.76
C LYS A 55 -9.96 9.28 -4.73
N ALA A 56 -10.60 10.43 -4.76
CA ALA A 56 -10.14 11.57 -5.57
C ALA A 56 -8.76 12.07 -5.10
N ALA A 57 -8.50 12.09 -3.80
CA ALA A 57 -7.21 12.48 -3.24
C ALA A 57 -6.07 11.51 -3.68
N ILE A 58 -6.30 10.20 -3.65
CA ILE A 58 -5.36 9.18 -4.14
C ILE A 58 -5.10 9.36 -5.64
N GLN A 59 -6.14 9.59 -6.43
CA GLN A 59 -6.01 9.83 -7.87
C GLN A 59 -5.18 11.09 -8.15
N ALA A 60 -5.42 12.17 -7.41
CA ALA A 60 -4.68 13.42 -7.54
C ALA A 60 -3.19 13.28 -7.18
N LEU A 61 -2.85 12.47 -6.15
CA LEU A 61 -1.48 12.14 -5.80
C LEU A 61 -0.75 11.45 -6.96
N ARG A 62 -1.41 10.50 -7.60
CA ARG A 62 -0.83 9.74 -8.72
C ARG A 62 -0.74 10.55 -10.01
N ALA A 63 -1.77 11.37 -10.31
CA ALA A 63 -1.79 12.22 -11.50
C ALA A 63 -0.69 13.28 -11.52
N GLY A 64 -0.14 13.65 -10.36
CA GLY A 64 0.97 14.58 -10.22
C GLY A 64 2.34 14.03 -10.67
N GLY A 65 2.40 12.86 -11.31
CA GLY A 65 3.66 12.22 -11.76
C GLY A 65 4.53 11.71 -10.61
N VAL A 66 3.97 11.62 -9.42
CA VAL A 66 4.65 11.12 -8.23
C VAL A 66 4.52 9.60 -8.19
N ASP A 67 5.64 8.89 -8.28
CA ASP A 67 5.65 7.45 -8.05
C ASP A 67 5.42 7.19 -6.55
N VAL A 68 4.15 7.12 -6.17
CA VAL A 68 3.72 6.91 -4.79
C VAL A 68 2.93 5.61 -4.67
N ARG A 69 3.30 4.82 -3.68
CA ARG A 69 2.53 3.66 -3.22
C ARG A 69 1.82 4.03 -1.92
N ILE A 70 0.53 3.72 -1.83
CA ILE A 70 -0.29 4.02 -0.65
C ILE A 70 -0.76 2.70 -0.05
N ASN A 71 -0.17 2.31 1.08
CA ASN A 71 -0.60 1.17 1.87
C ASN A 71 -1.59 1.63 2.93
N ILE A 72 -2.63 0.85 3.18
CA ILE A 72 -3.65 1.16 4.18
C ILE A 72 -3.66 0.06 5.24
N VAL A 73 -3.57 0.46 6.49
CA VAL A 73 -3.72 -0.41 7.66
C VAL A 73 -5.03 -0.06 8.34
N GLY A 74 -6.00 -0.98 8.29
CA GLY A 74 -7.23 -0.89 9.09
C GLY A 74 -6.96 -1.42 10.48
N PHE A 75 -7.14 -0.58 11.51
CA PHE A 75 -6.94 -0.96 12.89
C PHE A 75 -8.29 -1.11 13.60
N ALA A 76 -8.57 -2.30 14.13
CA ALA A 76 -9.82 -2.62 14.82
C ALA A 76 -11.08 -2.31 13.97
N VAL A 77 -10.97 -2.51 12.65
CA VAL A 77 -12.09 -2.36 11.71
C VAL A 77 -12.80 -3.70 11.61
N ASP A 78 -14.09 -3.74 11.95
CA ASP A 78 -14.89 -4.97 11.89
C ASP A 78 -15.83 -5.01 10.68
N GLU A 79 -16.21 -3.85 10.16
CA GLU A 79 -17.15 -3.73 9.05
C GLU A 79 -16.56 -4.23 7.72
N VAL A 80 -17.19 -5.25 7.14
CA VAL A 80 -16.73 -5.85 5.88
C VAL A 80 -16.73 -4.82 4.73
N VAL A 81 -17.77 -3.99 4.64
CA VAL A 81 -17.90 -2.97 3.61
C VAL A 81 -16.77 -1.94 3.69
N LEU A 82 -16.39 -1.55 4.90
CA LEU A 82 -15.31 -0.59 5.11
C LEU A 82 -13.94 -1.22 4.76
N LYS A 83 -13.73 -2.50 5.10
CA LYS A 83 -12.52 -3.24 4.68
C LYS A 83 -12.40 -3.31 3.15
N GLU A 84 -13.49 -3.58 2.44
CA GLU A 84 -13.49 -3.57 0.97
C GLU A 84 -13.18 -2.17 0.41
N THR A 85 -13.77 -1.13 0.98
CA THR A 85 -13.48 0.27 0.62
C THR A 85 -11.98 0.57 0.76
N PHE A 86 -11.36 0.16 1.87
CA PHE A 86 -9.92 0.35 2.09
C PHE A 86 -9.06 -0.47 1.13
N ARG A 87 -9.48 -1.69 0.77
CA ARG A 87 -8.81 -2.49 -0.27
C ARG A 87 -8.84 -1.79 -1.61
N ASP A 88 -9.98 -1.21 -1.98
CA ASP A 88 -10.12 -0.47 -3.23
C ASP A 88 -9.25 0.80 -3.26
N TRP A 89 -9.19 1.55 -2.16
CA TRP A 89 -8.31 2.71 -2.06
C TRP A 89 -6.83 2.31 -2.12
N ALA A 90 -6.42 1.25 -1.42
CA ALA A 90 -5.05 0.74 -1.46
C ALA A 90 -4.68 0.31 -2.89
N ARG A 91 -5.56 -0.45 -3.56
CA ARG A 91 -5.36 -0.89 -4.95
C ARG A 91 -5.24 0.30 -5.90
N LEU A 92 -6.09 1.32 -5.73
CA LEU A 92 -6.02 2.57 -6.50
C LEU A 92 -4.68 3.29 -6.28
N GLY A 93 -4.13 3.21 -5.07
CA GLY A 93 -2.82 3.75 -4.68
C GLY A 93 -1.62 2.85 -5.00
N ASN A 94 -1.76 1.79 -5.81
CA ASN A 94 -0.72 0.78 -6.08
C ASN A 94 -0.16 0.12 -4.81
N GLY A 95 -0.92 0.09 -3.74
CA GLY A 95 -0.54 -0.48 -2.45
C GLY A 95 -1.38 -1.69 -2.06
N GLY A 96 -1.23 -2.10 -0.80
CA GLY A 96 -1.98 -3.18 -0.17
C GLY A 96 -2.78 -2.71 1.04
N TYR A 97 -3.84 -3.45 1.34
CA TYR A 97 -4.58 -3.34 2.58
C TYR A 97 -4.08 -4.37 3.58
N PHE A 98 -3.91 -3.96 4.83
CA PHE A 98 -3.44 -4.78 5.94
C PHE A 98 -4.43 -4.63 7.10
N ASP A 99 -4.97 -5.75 7.57
CA ASP A 99 -5.88 -5.77 8.71
C ASP A 99 -5.11 -5.96 10.02
N ALA A 100 -5.51 -5.27 11.07
CA ALA A 100 -4.91 -5.40 12.39
C ALA A 100 -5.98 -5.18 13.47
N GLN A 101 -6.23 -6.18 14.30
CA GLN A 101 -7.27 -6.14 15.33
C GLN A 101 -6.72 -5.78 16.72
N ASN A 102 -5.40 -5.77 16.89
CA ASN A 102 -4.73 -5.45 18.14
C ASN A 102 -3.32 -4.91 17.90
N GLY A 103 -2.64 -4.47 18.95
CA GLY A 103 -1.33 -3.84 18.85
C GLY A 103 -0.23 -4.73 18.27
N GLU A 104 -0.23 -6.05 18.53
CA GLU A 104 0.76 -6.95 17.94
C GLU A 104 0.52 -7.15 16.44
N GLN A 105 -0.73 -7.27 16.04
CA GLN A 105 -1.10 -7.32 14.61
C GLN A 105 -0.79 -6.00 13.92
N LEU A 106 -1.04 -4.85 14.55
CA LEU A 106 -0.67 -3.54 14.01
C LEU A 106 0.83 -3.43 13.76
N LYS A 107 1.65 -3.89 14.70
CA LYS A 107 3.11 -3.93 14.54
C LYS A 107 3.54 -4.82 13.36
N GLY A 108 2.89 -5.99 13.21
CA GLY A 108 3.09 -6.88 12.07
C GLY A 108 2.68 -6.24 10.75
N ALA A 109 1.48 -5.65 10.70
CA ALA A 109 0.96 -4.94 9.55
C ALA A 109 1.87 -3.78 9.11
N LEU A 110 2.31 -2.94 10.05
CA LEU A 110 3.24 -1.85 9.75
C LEU A 110 4.56 -2.35 9.17
N ARG A 111 5.11 -3.44 9.69
CA ARG A 111 6.31 -4.06 9.10
C ARG A 111 6.05 -4.58 7.69
N ALA A 112 4.88 -5.18 7.46
CA ALA A 112 4.49 -5.67 6.15
C ALA A 112 4.34 -4.54 5.13
N THR A 113 3.85 -3.35 5.52
CA THR A 113 3.73 -2.20 4.62
C THR A 113 5.07 -1.73 4.06
N LEU A 114 6.18 -1.99 4.76
CA LEU A 114 7.53 -1.58 4.37
C LEU A 114 8.21 -2.59 3.42
N ARG A 115 7.59 -3.75 3.18
CA ARG A 115 8.16 -4.76 2.27
C ARG A 115 8.18 -4.23 0.84
N PRO A 116 9.20 -4.58 0.05
CA PRO A 116 9.22 -4.26 -1.37
C PRO A 116 8.00 -4.85 -2.09
N THR A 117 7.51 -4.17 -3.11
CA THR A 117 6.54 -4.73 -4.05
C THR A 117 7.26 -5.29 -5.26
N TYR A 118 6.58 -6.20 -5.96
CA TYR A 118 7.03 -6.68 -7.25
C TYR A 118 5.91 -6.56 -8.28
N GLN A 119 6.30 -6.45 -9.52
CA GLN A 119 5.40 -6.51 -10.68
C GLN A 119 5.66 -7.79 -11.47
N VAL A 120 4.57 -8.42 -11.89
CA VAL A 120 4.59 -9.53 -12.84
C VAL A 120 4.15 -9.00 -14.19
N MET A 121 4.95 -9.21 -15.21
CA MET A 121 4.77 -8.61 -16.53
C MET A 121 4.78 -9.66 -17.64
N VAL A 122 4.02 -9.37 -18.69
CA VAL A 122 4.07 -10.06 -19.99
C VAL A 122 4.35 -9.01 -21.06
N ALA A 123 5.41 -9.22 -21.82
CA ALA A 123 5.81 -8.29 -22.90
C ALA A 123 5.89 -6.81 -22.44
N GLY A 124 6.38 -6.57 -21.22
CA GLY A 124 6.51 -5.23 -20.63
C GLY A 124 5.21 -4.66 -20.04
N LYS A 125 4.08 -5.34 -20.19
CA LYS A 125 2.81 -4.92 -19.57
C LYS A 125 2.64 -5.57 -18.22
N VAL A 126 2.33 -4.75 -17.19
CA VAL A 126 2.05 -5.24 -15.84
C VAL A 126 0.71 -6.00 -15.82
N MET A 127 0.76 -7.26 -15.41
CA MET A 127 -0.38 -8.14 -15.26
C MET A 127 -0.85 -8.20 -13.80
N ALA A 128 0.09 -8.19 -12.86
CA ALA A 128 -0.19 -8.21 -11.43
C ALA A 128 0.90 -7.49 -10.65
N THR A 129 0.56 -7.06 -9.43
CA THR A 129 1.49 -6.47 -8.47
C THR A 129 1.30 -7.15 -7.13
N GLY A 130 2.40 -7.55 -6.50
CA GLY A 130 2.40 -8.19 -5.19
C GLY A 130 3.41 -7.58 -4.25
N THR A 131 3.43 -8.10 -3.03
CA THR A 131 4.37 -7.72 -1.99
C THR A 131 5.31 -8.89 -1.71
N VAL A 132 6.60 -8.64 -1.61
CA VAL A 132 7.58 -9.68 -1.26
C VAL A 132 7.23 -10.30 0.10
N ASN A 133 7.22 -11.63 0.18
CA ASN A 133 6.72 -12.39 1.32
C ASN A 133 5.27 -12.04 1.73
N GLY A 134 4.46 -11.63 0.76
CA GLY A 134 3.01 -11.46 0.90
C GLY A 134 2.25 -12.69 0.42
N ASP A 135 0.93 -12.51 0.27
CA ASP A 135 0.07 -13.58 -0.23
C ASP A 135 0.43 -13.96 -1.68
N PRO A 136 0.29 -15.25 -2.04
CA PRO A 136 0.47 -15.69 -3.41
C PRO A 136 -0.46 -14.96 -4.38
N ILE A 137 0.01 -14.72 -5.60
CA ILE A 137 -0.79 -14.16 -6.70
C ILE A 137 -1.15 -15.30 -7.65
N GLU A 138 -2.43 -15.43 -7.95
CA GLU A 138 -2.89 -16.36 -8.96
C GLU A 138 -2.71 -15.77 -10.36
N LEU A 139 -2.07 -16.53 -11.24
CA LEU A 139 -1.79 -16.16 -12.62
C LEU A 139 -2.13 -17.33 -13.54
N PRO A 140 -2.61 -17.08 -14.76
CA PRO A 140 -2.73 -18.10 -15.79
C PRO A 140 -1.38 -18.77 -16.08
N ALA A 141 -1.39 -19.98 -16.64
CA ALA A 141 -0.17 -20.59 -17.16
C ALA A 141 0.46 -19.71 -18.25
N GLY A 142 1.78 -19.55 -18.22
CA GLY A 142 2.48 -18.70 -19.18
C GLY A 142 3.86 -18.26 -18.71
N ASP A 143 4.52 -17.46 -19.55
CA ASP A 143 5.83 -16.90 -19.27
C ASP A 143 5.71 -15.45 -18.82
N TYR A 144 6.35 -15.16 -17.69
CA TYR A 144 6.31 -13.86 -17.02
C TYR A 144 7.71 -13.32 -16.76
N THR A 145 7.81 -12.02 -16.67
CA THR A 145 8.99 -11.34 -16.11
C THR A 145 8.60 -10.75 -14.77
N VAL A 146 9.42 -10.96 -13.74
CA VAL A 146 9.20 -10.41 -12.40
C VAL A 146 10.21 -9.31 -12.12
N ARG A 147 9.72 -8.15 -11.70
CA ARG A 147 10.54 -6.99 -11.31
C ARG A 147 10.20 -6.57 -9.89
N VAL A 148 11.17 -6.58 -9.00
CA VAL A 148 11.02 -6.01 -7.65
C VAL A 148 11.21 -4.51 -7.71
N LEU A 149 10.28 -3.78 -7.10
CA LEU A 149 10.28 -2.32 -7.02
C LEU A 149 10.88 -1.88 -5.68
N GLY A 150 11.65 -0.80 -5.69
CA GLY A 150 12.28 -0.25 -4.49
C GLY A 150 13.32 0.79 -4.87
N ALA A 151 14.15 1.19 -3.92
CA ALA A 151 15.25 2.15 -4.14
C ALA A 151 16.22 1.68 -5.25
N GLN A 152 16.32 0.38 -5.44
CA GLN A 152 16.98 -0.26 -6.59
C GLN A 152 16.01 -1.28 -7.17
N ALA A 153 15.32 -0.92 -8.26
CA ALA A 153 14.49 -1.86 -8.97
C ALA A 153 15.38 -2.99 -9.53
N LYS A 154 14.96 -4.25 -9.30
CA LYS A 154 15.73 -5.42 -9.71
C LYS A 154 14.84 -6.36 -10.52
N ASP A 155 15.27 -6.69 -11.73
CA ASP A 155 14.65 -7.75 -12.52
C ASP A 155 15.12 -9.10 -11.99
N ILE A 156 14.16 -9.93 -11.56
CA ILE A 156 14.43 -11.28 -11.06
C ILE A 156 14.64 -12.25 -12.23
N GLY A 157 14.06 -11.95 -13.39
CA GLY A 157 14.17 -12.76 -14.60
C GLY A 157 12.83 -13.31 -15.08
N LYS A 158 12.93 -14.31 -15.95
CA LYS A 158 11.77 -15.00 -16.50
C LYS A 158 11.30 -16.10 -15.56
N VAL A 159 9.99 -16.19 -15.36
CA VAL A 159 9.33 -17.21 -14.57
C VAL A 159 8.24 -17.85 -15.42
N THR A 160 8.36 -19.15 -15.64
CA THR A 160 7.30 -19.93 -16.31
C THR A 160 6.35 -20.50 -15.27
N MET A 161 5.06 -20.24 -15.44
CA MET A 161 3.98 -20.77 -14.62
C MET A 161 3.28 -21.89 -15.36
N GLU A 162 3.16 -23.03 -14.71
CA GLU A 162 2.33 -24.16 -15.17
C GLU A 162 0.97 -24.13 -14.47
N ALA A 163 -0.05 -24.68 -15.08
CA ALA A 163 -1.39 -24.72 -14.48
C ALA A 163 -1.38 -25.49 -13.15
N GLY A 164 -1.86 -24.85 -12.08
CA GLY A 164 -1.92 -25.41 -10.73
C GLY A 164 -0.58 -25.49 -9.99
N ALA A 165 0.53 -24.94 -10.55
CA ALA A 165 1.82 -24.92 -9.88
C ALA A 165 1.99 -23.70 -8.97
N LEU A 166 2.61 -23.90 -7.80
CA LEU A 166 3.14 -22.82 -6.97
C LEU A 166 4.61 -22.57 -7.36
N ARG A 167 4.96 -21.32 -7.62
CA ARG A 167 6.33 -20.89 -7.89
C ARG A 167 6.78 -19.89 -6.85
N GLU A 168 7.88 -20.18 -6.18
CA GLU A 168 8.57 -19.25 -5.31
C GLU A 168 9.87 -18.79 -5.99
N THR A 169 10.12 -17.48 -5.95
CA THR A 169 11.35 -16.89 -6.50
C THR A 169 12.07 -16.12 -5.41
N ASN A 170 13.37 -16.39 -5.27
CA ASN A 170 14.24 -15.66 -4.35
C ASN A 170 14.77 -14.39 -5.03
N TYR A 171 14.90 -13.35 -4.23
CA TYR A 171 15.34 -12.02 -4.70
C TYR A 171 16.54 -11.50 -3.91
#